data_03cbe77f277ba0e6159af272ea57aa87
#
_entry.id   03cbe77f277ba0e6159af272ea57aa87
#
_cell.length_a   1.000
_cell.length_b   1.000
_cell.length_c   1.000
_cell.angle_alpha   90.00
_cell.angle_beta   90.00
_cell.angle_gamma   90.00
#
_symmetry.space_group_name_H-M   'P 1'
#
loop_
_entity.id
_entity.type
_entity.pdbx_description
1 polymer ?
#
loop_
_entity_poly.entity_id
_entity_poly.type
_entity_poly.pdbx_seq_one_letter_code
_entity_poly.pdbx_strand_id
1 'polypeptide(L)'
;MFSKKPRQVWTAGVATLFPRSFPGTLGMSICGKALDRGIWALKTLDIRDFAVDRHKTVDSSPYGGGPGMVLRPDVLDRTLEAISDVPGRRICLSPRGRRFDQAFAKELAHEPGVVLVCGRYEGIDQRVIEAREMEEVSLGDFVLTGGEIAAQALLDATVRLLPGVIGSEQGLDEESFEDGLLEYPQYTHPKIWKGRSVPEVLLSGNHKKIAAVSYTHLTLPTTCS
;
A
#
# COMPACT_ATOMS: atom_id res chain seq x y z
N MET A 1 13.37 -29.94 22.07
CA MET A 1 12.22 -29.01 22.23
C MET A 1 12.59 -27.73 21.52
N PHE A 2 12.22 -27.60 20.24
CA PHE A 2 12.54 -26.40 19.45
C PHE A 2 11.55 -25.29 19.83
N SER A 3 12.03 -24.30 20.55
CA SER A 3 11.29 -23.06 20.83
C SER A 3 11.02 -22.38 19.46
N LYS A 4 9.78 -22.43 18.98
CA LYS A 4 9.34 -21.57 17.88
C LYS A 4 9.51 -20.13 18.35
N LYS A 5 10.47 -19.40 17.77
CA LYS A 5 10.50 -17.93 17.92
C LYS A 5 9.10 -17.38 17.64
N PRO A 6 8.58 -16.47 18.46
CA PRO A 6 7.29 -15.85 18.17
C PRO A 6 7.35 -15.28 16.75
N ARG A 7 6.35 -15.61 15.94
CA ARG A 7 6.24 -15.10 14.57
C ARG A 7 6.10 -13.59 14.69
N GLN A 8 7.08 -12.85 14.20
CA GLN A 8 7.02 -11.39 14.20
C GLN A 8 5.83 -10.98 13.34
N VAL A 9 4.87 -10.26 13.93
CA VAL A 9 3.68 -9.75 13.22
C VAL A 9 4.14 -8.59 12.34
N TRP A 10 3.81 -8.67 11.06
CA TRP A 10 4.07 -7.56 10.14
C TRP A 10 3.29 -6.33 10.58
N THR A 11 3.95 -5.20 10.76
CA THR A 11 3.32 -4.04 11.38
C THR A 11 3.39 -2.81 10.49
N ALA A 12 2.24 -2.22 10.22
CA ALA A 12 2.13 -0.92 9.57
C ALA A 12 2.01 0.20 10.62
N GLY A 13 2.92 1.15 10.59
CA GLY A 13 2.81 2.41 11.31
C GLY A 13 2.34 3.52 10.38
N VAL A 14 1.36 4.32 10.78
CA VAL A 14 0.86 5.42 9.96
C VAL A 14 0.81 6.71 10.76
N ALA A 15 1.57 7.71 10.34
CA ALA A 15 1.51 9.08 10.85
C ALA A 15 0.62 9.93 9.90
N THR A 16 -0.46 10.48 10.41
CA THR A 16 -1.46 11.20 9.62
C THR A 16 -2.15 12.30 10.43
N LEU A 17 -2.75 13.28 9.77
CA LEU A 17 -3.67 14.25 10.39
C LEU A 17 -5.12 13.74 10.48
N PHE A 18 -5.39 12.57 9.90
CA PHE A 18 -6.73 11.97 9.81
C PHE A 18 -6.73 10.50 10.23
N PRO A 19 -6.42 10.20 11.51
CA PRO A 19 -6.32 8.80 11.99
C PRO A 19 -7.63 8.01 11.82
N ARG A 20 -8.78 8.69 11.76
CA ARG A 20 -10.10 8.08 11.51
C ARG A 20 -10.24 7.51 10.09
N SER A 21 -9.35 7.83 9.17
CA SER A 21 -9.30 7.22 7.83
C SER A 21 -8.81 5.77 7.87
N PHE A 22 -8.21 5.35 8.98
CA PHE A 22 -7.66 4.01 9.15
C PHE A 22 -8.44 3.20 10.19
N PRO A 23 -8.58 1.88 9.97
CA PRO A 23 -8.06 1.12 8.83
C PRO A 23 -8.80 1.38 7.51
N GLY A 24 -9.97 2.05 7.50
CA GLY A 24 -10.75 2.28 6.29
C GLY A 24 -11.11 0.97 5.59
N THR A 25 -10.88 0.89 4.27
CA THR A 25 -11.13 -0.33 3.48
C THR A 25 -10.26 -1.51 3.87
N LEU A 26 -9.08 -1.25 4.47
CA LEU A 26 -8.19 -2.30 4.99
C LEU A 26 -8.79 -3.09 6.17
N GLY A 27 -9.80 -2.54 6.85
CA GLY A 27 -10.57 -3.24 7.88
C GLY A 27 -11.63 -4.19 7.33
N MET A 28 -11.72 -4.35 6.02
CA MET A 28 -12.76 -5.16 5.36
C MET A 28 -12.14 -6.35 4.61
N SER A 29 -13.02 -7.32 4.25
CA SER A 29 -12.68 -8.45 3.39
C SER A 29 -11.41 -9.20 3.84
N ILE A 30 -10.47 -9.44 2.92
CA ILE A 30 -9.27 -10.26 3.14
C ILE A 30 -8.31 -9.57 4.12
N CYS A 31 -8.00 -8.30 3.89
CA CYS A 31 -7.09 -7.52 4.75
C CYS A 31 -7.64 -7.37 6.16
N GLY A 32 -8.94 -7.11 6.33
CA GLY A 32 -9.59 -7.00 7.64
C GLY A 32 -9.58 -8.32 8.40
N LYS A 33 -9.90 -9.44 7.76
CA LYS A 33 -9.79 -10.77 8.38
C LYS A 33 -8.36 -11.10 8.80
N ALA A 34 -7.37 -10.66 8.03
CA ALA A 34 -5.96 -10.86 8.37
C ALA A 34 -5.54 -10.00 9.57
N LEU A 35 -6.06 -8.78 9.67
CA LEU A 35 -5.89 -7.89 10.83
C LEU A 35 -6.48 -8.52 12.10
N ASP A 36 -7.74 -8.98 12.04
CA ASP A 36 -8.43 -9.65 13.16
C ASP A 36 -7.69 -10.92 13.63
N ARG A 37 -7.05 -11.63 12.70
CA ARG A 37 -6.25 -12.83 12.99
C ARG A 37 -4.83 -12.52 13.47
N GLY A 38 -4.42 -11.26 13.53
CA GLY A 38 -3.09 -10.84 13.93
C GLY A 38 -1.98 -11.27 12.95
N ILE A 39 -2.29 -11.46 11.66
CA ILE A 39 -1.28 -11.70 10.64
C ILE A 39 -0.48 -10.44 10.39
N TRP A 40 -1.17 -9.30 10.43
CA TRP A 40 -0.57 -7.98 10.43
C TRP A 40 -1.21 -7.10 11.51
N ALA A 41 -0.56 -5.99 11.82
CA ALA A 41 -1.02 -5.02 12.80
C ALA A 41 -0.95 -3.60 12.23
N LEU A 42 -1.81 -2.71 12.72
CA LEU A 42 -1.86 -1.32 12.33
C LEU A 42 -1.73 -0.43 13.57
N LYS A 43 -0.74 0.46 13.57
CA LYS A 43 -0.55 1.52 14.56
C LYS A 43 -0.71 2.87 13.88
N THR A 44 -1.76 3.61 14.21
CA THR A 44 -2.04 4.93 13.62
C THR A 44 -1.83 6.03 14.66
N LEU A 45 -1.07 7.07 14.32
CA LEU A 45 -0.82 8.23 15.16
C LEU A 45 -1.37 9.50 14.51
N ASP A 46 -2.05 10.34 15.32
CA ASP A 46 -2.38 11.70 14.92
C ASP A 46 -1.16 12.61 15.11
N ILE A 47 -0.69 13.20 14.02
CA ILE A 47 0.45 14.13 14.05
C ILE A 47 0.17 15.33 14.99
N ARG A 48 -1.10 15.73 15.13
CA ARG A 48 -1.49 16.84 16.03
C ARG A 48 -1.19 16.57 17.50
N ASP A 49 -1.17 15.32 17.91
CA ASP A 49 -0.93 14.96 19.31
C ASP A 49 0.52 15.23 19.74
N PHE A 50 1.41 15.44 18.78
CA PHE A 50 2.84 15.74 18.99
C PHE A 50 3.19 17.22 18.85
N ALA A 51 2.20 18.09 18.57
CA ALA A 51 2.37 19.53 18.66
C ALA A 51 2.33 19.97 20.13
N VAL A 52 3.33 20.77 20.55
CA VAL A 52 3.50 21.18 21.95
C VAL A 52 2.79 22.47 22.28
N ASP A 53 2.39 23.25 21.28
CA ASP A 53 1.69 24.50 21.48
C ASP A 53 0.19 24.28 21.77
N ARG A 54 -0.44 25.28 22.41
CA ARG A 54 -1.85 25.24 22.82
C ARG A 54 -2.82 24.99 21.63
N HIS A 55 -2.45 25.45 20.44
CA HIS A 55 -3.29 25.37 19.25
C HIS A 55 -3.04 24.10 18.44
N LYS A 56 -2.12 23.23 18.89
CA LYS A 56 -1.69 22.02 18.19
C LYS A 56 -1.32 22.30 16.73
N THR A 57 -0.49 23.32 16.52
CA THR A 57 -0.07 23.80 15.20
C THR A 57 0.90 22.79 14.57
N VAL A 58 0.51 22.22 13.43
CA VAL A 58 1.26 21.17 12.74
C VAL A 58 1.95 21.66 11.47
N ASP A 59 1.62 22.85 11.01
CA ASP A 59 2.02 23.42 9.73
C ASP A 59 2.48 24.87 9.89
N SER A 60 3.19 25.37 8.88
CA SER A 60 3.65 26.75 8.82
C SER A 60 3.82 27.17 7.36
N SER A 61 3.83 28.48 7.09
CA SER A 61 4.12 29.01 5.75
C SER A 61 5.52 28.60 5.29
N PRO A 62 5.69 28.27 3.99
CA PRO A 62 7.00 27.88 3.46
C PRO A 62 7.99 29.04 3.50
N TYR A 63 9.27 28.73 3.80
CA TYR A 63 10.35 29.69 3.59
C TYR A 63 10.49 30.00 2.10
N GLY A 64 10.79 31.23 1.77
CA GLY A 64 10.85 31.71 0.39
C GLY A 64 9.50 32.25 -0.13
N GLY A 65 8.43 32.14 0.66
CA GLY A 65 7.09 32.57 0.27
C GLY A 65 6.38 31.56 -0.62
N GLY A 66 5.18 31.92 -1.07
CA GLY A 66 4.30 31.06 -1.88
C GLY A 66 3.00 30.72 -1.17
N PRO A 67 2.02 30.19 -1.90
CA PRO A 67 0.75 29.77 -1.34
C PRO A 67 0.89 28.48 -0.54
N GLY A 68 -0.07 28.23 0.34
CA GLY A 68 -0.17 26.98 1.10
C GLY A 68 0.69 26.94 2.35
N MET A 69 0.76 25.75 2.94
CA MET A 69 1.43 25.45 4.21
C MET A 69 2.30 24.21 4.06
N VAL A 70 3.27 24.03 4.95
CA VAL A 70 4.16 22.87 4.98
C VAL A 70 4.10 22.24 6.38
N LEU A 71 4.05 20.92 6.48
CA LEU A 71 4.11 20.22 7.76
C LEU A 71 5.44 20.51 8.47
N ARG A 72 5.34 20.90 9.73
CA ARG A 72 6.48 21.30 10.56
C ARG A 72 7.38 20.11 10.88
N PRO A 73 8.71 20.25 10.71
CA PRO A 73 9.65 19.16 10.94
C PRO A 73 9.70 18.72 12.40
N ASP A 74 9.61 19.65 13.36
CA ASP A 74 9.70 19.38 14.79
C ASP A 74 8.49 18.58 15.32
N VAL A 75 7.31 18.77 14.77
CA VAL A 75 6.11 18.01 15.11
C VAL A 75 6.18 16.62 14.52
N LEU A 76 6.56 16.52 13.25
CA LEU A 76 6.66 15.24 12.55
C LEU A 76 7.81 14.39 13.13
N ASP A 77 8.92 14.99 13.50
CA ASP A 77 10.04 14.31 14.12
C ASP A 77 9.62 13.61 15.44
N ARG A 78 8.88 14.31 16.31
CA ARG A 78 8.32 13.72 17.53
C ARG A 78 7.32 12.61 17.26
N THR A 79 6.52 12.75 16.19
CA THR A 79 5.58 11.70 15.77
C THR A 79 6.33 10.43 15.33
N LEU A 80 7.40 10.61 14.56
CA LEU A 80 8.24 9.49 14.08
C LEU A 80 9.01 8.82 15.22
N GLU A 81 9.41 9.58 16.24
CA GLU A 81 10.00 9.01 17.45
C GLU A 81 9.01 8.12 18.20
N ALA A 82 7.75 8.55 18.34
CA ALA A 82 6.69 7.80 19.03
C ALA A 82 6.24 6.52 18.30
N ILE A 83 6.63 6.37 17.03
CA ILE A 83 6.36 5.18 16.22
C ILE A 83 7.65 4.40 15.86
N SER A 84 8.75 4.73 16.51
CA SER A 84 10.06 4.13 16.25
C SER A 84 10.15 2.63 16.58
N ASP A 85 9.21 2.13 17.37
CA ASP A 85 9.04 0.69 17.68
C ASP A 85 8.50 -0.13 16.50
N VAL A 86 7.91 0.51 15.48
CA VAL A 86 7.49 -0.16 14.25
C VAL A 86 8.71 -0.38 13.34
N PRO A 87 9.04 -1.63 13.03
CA PRO A 87 10.20 -1.94 12.20
C PRO A 87 9.94 -1.70 10.71
N GLY A 88 11.00 -1.71 9.92
CA GLY A 88 10.94 -1.58 8.46
C GLY A 88 11.23 -0.17 7.96
N ARG A 89 11.00 0.03 6.66
CA ARG A 89 11.26 1.31 5.98
C ARG A 89 10.37 2.43 6.50
N ARG A 90 10.91 3.65 6.44
CA ARG A 90 10.13 4.88 6.63
C ARG A 90 9.84 5.49 5.28
N ILE A 91 8.57 5.62 4.93
CA ILE A 91 8.11 6.09 3.62
C ILE A 91 7.31 7.37 3.79
N CYS A 92 7.71 8.40 3.05
CA CYS A 92 6.94 9.62 2.85
C CYS A 92 6.17 9.50 1.53
N LEU A 93 4.83 9.61 1.59
CA LEU A 93 3.99 9.55 0.40
C LEU A 93 3.97 10.92 -0.28
N SER A 94 4.58 10.98 -1.47
CA SER A 94 4.85 12.21 -2.21
C SER A 94 4.80 11.96 -3.72
N PRO A 95 4.21 12.87 -4.54
CA PRO A 95 4.24 12.73 -6.01
C PRO A 95 5.66 12.72 -6.60
N ARG A 96 6.66 13.24 -5.87
CA ARG A 96 8.06 13.31 -6.31
C ARG A 96 8.82 11.99 -6.13
N GLY A 97 8.24 11.04 -5.39
CA GLY A 97 8.91 9.82 -4.97
C GLY A 97 9.06 8.77 -6.08
N ARG A 98 9.82 7.72 -5.76
CA ARG A 98 9.87 6.49 -6.55
C ARG A 98 8.46 5.95 -6.77
N ARG A 99 8.16 5.54 -8.00
CA ARG A 99 6.85 4.95 -8.31
C ARG A 99 6.67 3.61 -7.60
N PHE A 100 5.54 3.46 -6.94
CA PHE A 100 5.11 2.22 -6.32
C PHE A 100 4.60 1.24 -7.39
N ASP A 101 5.10 0.02 -7.38
CA ASP A 101 4.72 -1.07 -8.26
C ASP A 101 4.62 -2.41 -7.51
N GLN A 102 4.27 -3.48 -8.21
CA GLN A 102 4.14 -4.82 -7.62
C GLN A 102 5.46 -5.34 -7.05
N ALA A 103 6.58 -5.04 -7.67
CA ALA A 103 7.89 -5.44 -7.18
C ALA A 103 8.18 -4.78 -5.83
N PHE A 104 7.87 -3.48 -5.71
CA PHE A 104 8.03 -2.77 -4.46
C PHE A 104 7.07 -3.28 -3.35
N ALA A 105 5.83 -3.65 -3.70
CA ALA A 105 4.92 -4.29 -2.75
C ALA A 105 5.48 -5.60 -2.21
N LYS A 106 6.11 -6.42 -3.06
CA LYS A 106 6.81 -7.65 -2.67
C LYS A 106 8.01 -7.37 -1.76
N GLU A 107 8.83 -6.38 -2.09
CA GLU A 107 9.93 -5.94 -1.22
C GLU A 107 9.41 -5.65 0.19
N LEU A 108 8.36 -4.83 0.32
CA LEU A 108 7.77 -4.47 1.61
C LEU A 108 7.16 -5.66 2.35
N ALA A 109 6.54 -6.60 1.64
CA ALA A 109 5.96 -7.79 2.25
C ALA A 109 7.02 -8.73 2.86
N HIS A 110 8.27 -8.67 2.39
CA HIS A 110 9.39 -9.42 2.97
C HIS A 110 10.06 -8.72 4.16
N GLU A 111 9.77 -7.45 4.37
CA GLU A 111 10.25 -6.70 5.54
C GLU A 111 9.37 -6.97 6.78
N PRO A 112 9.84 -6.62 7.97
CA PRO A 112 9.06 -6.84 9.19
C PRO A 112 7.89 -5.87 9.38
N GLY A 113 7.79 -4.83 8.54
CA GLY A 113 6.77 -3.80 8.60
C GLY A 113 7.14 -2.56 7.80
N VAL A 114 6.37 -1.49 7.96
CA VAL A 114 6.58 -0.20 7.30
C VAL A 114 6.03 0.96 8.14
N VAL A 115 6.68 2.10 8.11
CA VAL A 115 6.16 3.36 8.64
C VAL A 115 5.82 4.29 7.48
N LEU A 116 4.55 4.71 7.38
CA LEU A 116 4.05 5.59 6.34
C LEU A 116 3.74 6.97 6.93
N VAL A 117 4.21 8.02 6.28
CA VAL A 117 3.84 9.40 6.58
C VAL A 117 2.91 9.93 5.49
N CYS A 118 1.69 10.27 5.89
CA CYS A 118 0.69 10.85 5.01
C CYS A 118 0.90 12.36 4.93
N GLY A 119 1.53 12.83 3.86
CA GLY A 119 1.70 14.25 3.59
C GLY A 119 0.35 14.96 3.37
N ARG A 120 0.29 16.21 3.78
CA ARG A 120 -0.83 17.14 3.56
C ARG A 120 -0.29 18.52 3.16
N TYR A 121 -1.17 19.40 2.76
CA TYR A 121 -0.82 20.74 2.31
C TYR A 121 0.12 20.72 1.10
N GLU A 122 1.15 21.59 1.07
CA GLU A 122 2.18 21.60 0.02
C GLU A 122 3.28 20.54 0.23
N GLY A 123 3.21 19.79 1.34
CA GLY A 123 4.14 18.71 1.65
C GLY A 123 4.72 18.76 3.04
N ILE A 124 5.88 18.13 3.18
CA ILE A 124 6.62 17.92 4.42
C ILE A 124 7.96 18.67 4.31
N ASP A 125 8.41 19.25 5.42
CA ASP A 125 9.72 19.91 5.46
C ASP A 125 10.83 18.90 5.09
N GLN A 126 11.64 19.26 4.10
CA GLN A 126 12.68 18.38 3.56
C GLN A 126 13.69 17.90 4.62
N ARG A 127 13.97 18.71 5.62
CA ARG A 127 14.95 18.39 6.68
C ARG A 127 14.54 17.17 7.51
N VAL A 128 13.24 16.92 7.75
CA VAL A 128 12.82 15.73 8.49
C VAL A 128 12.85 14.48 7.62
N ILE A 129 12.61 14.61 6.32
CA ILE A 129 12.75 13.51 5.36
C ILE A 129 14.20 13.01 5.36
N GLU A 130 15.15 13.93 5.26
CA GLU A 130 16.60 13.64 5.26
C GLU A 130 17.07 13.12 6.61
N ALA A 131 16.72 13.78 7.72
CA ALA A 131 17.16 13.41 9.07
C ALA A 131 16.65 12.04 9.52
N ARG A 132 15.50 11.61 9.04
CA ARG A 132 14.88 10.31 9.36
C ARG A 132 15.10 9.26 8.25
N GLU A 133 15.92 9.57 7.23
CA GLU A 133 16.26 8.69 6.10
C GLU A 133 15.00 8.10 5.46
N MET A 134 14.01 8.96 5.18
CA MET A 134 12.73 8.54 4.62
C MET A 134 12.82 8.39 3.12
N GLU A 135 12.27 7.29 2.58
CA GLU A 135 12.09 7.10 1.15
C GLU A 135 10.81 7.82 0.68
N GLU A 136 10.92 8.67 -0.35
CA GLU A 136 9.73 9.26 -0.98
C GLU A 136 9.15 8.28 -2.00
N VAL A 137 7.82 8.04 -1.91
CA VAL A 137 7.11 7.07 -2.76
C VAL A 137 5.85 7.70 -3.35
N SER A 138 5.65 7.49 -4.65
CA SER A 138 4.50 7.96 -5.42
C SER A 138 3.63 6.79 -5.89
N LEU A 139 2.31 6.95 -5.89
CA LEU A 139 1.40 6.00 -6.53
C LEU A 139 1.36 6.14 -8.05
N GLY A 140 1.74 7.28 -8.60
CA GLY A 140 1.67 7.59 -10.03
C GLY A 140 1.64 9.07 -10.33
N ASP A 141 1.52 9.42 -11.60
CA ASP A 141 1.62 10.78 -12.10
C ASP A 141 0.31 11.55 -11.95
N PHE A 142 -0.15 11.69 -10.71
CA PHE A 142 -1.34 12.48 -10.33
C PHE A 142 -1.19 12.99 -8.89
N VAL A 143 -1.97 14.01 -8.56
CA VAL A 143 -1.95 14.62 -7.22
C VAL A 143 -3.20 14.24 -6.46
N LEU A 144 -3.02 13.78 -5.21
CA LEU A 144 -4.08 13.53 -4.24
C LEU A 144 -4.15 14.68 -3.23
N THR A 145 -5.30 14.84 -2.57
CA THR A 145 -5.47 15.84 -1.50
C THR A 145 -4.68 15.53 -0.23
N GLY A 146 -4.09 14.34 -0.15
CA GLY A 146 -3.26 13.88 0.97
C GLY A 146 -2.83 12.44 0.81
N GLY A 147 -1.92 12.00 1.68
CA GLY A 147 -1.27 10.69 1.59
C GLY A 147 -2.12 9.50 2.06
N GLU A 148 -3.30 9.71 2.68
CA GLU A 148 -4.06 8.62 3.31
C GLU A 148 -4.55 7.57 2.31
N ILE A 149 -5.05 8.00 1.14
CA ILE A 149 -5.49 7.08 0.08
C ILE A 149 -4.29 6.32 -0.48
N ALA A 150 -3.17 7.02 -0.67
CA ALA A 150 -1.93 6.39 -1.12
C ALA A 150 -1.42 5.36 -0.12
N ALA A 151 -1.48 5.66 1.18
CA ALA A 151 -1.13 4.72 2.24
C ALA A 151 -2.02 3.47 2.22
N GLN A 152 -3.33 3.64 2.07
CA GLN A 152 -4.26 2.52 2.01
C GLN A 152 -4.00 1.64 0.78
N ALA A 153 -3.77 2.23 -0.39
CA ALA A 153 -3.46 1.48 -1.62
C ALA A 153 -2.14 0.69 -1.50
N LEU A 154 -1.09 1.32 -0.95
CA LEU A 154 0.19 0.68 -0.70
C LEU A 154 0.04 -0.47 0.29
N LEU A 155 -0.66 -0.26 1.39
CA LEU A 155 -0.89 -1.30 2.40
C LEU A 155 -1.75 -2.44 1.85
N ASP A 156 -2.79 -2.18 1.06
CA ASP A 156 -3.62 -3.22 0.46
C ASP A 156 -2.79 -4.13 -0.45
N ALA A 157 -2.01 -3.52 -1.37
CA ALA A 157 -1.13 -4.25 -2.28
C ALA A 157 -0.05 -5.07 -1.55
N THR A 158 0.44 -4.58 -0.39
CA THR A 158 1.49 -5.25 0.39
C THR A 158 0.93 -6.33 1.29
N VAL A 159 -0.12 -6.03 2.06
CA VAL A 159 -0.70 -6.94 3.07
C VAL A 159 -1.26 -8.20 2.43
N ARG A 160 -1.86 -8.09 1.23
CA ARG A 160 -2.37 -9.26 0.53
C ARG A 160 -1.29 -10.29 0.17
N LEU A 161 -0.03 -9.87 0.07
CA LEU A 161 1.12 -10.73 -0.21
C LEU A 161 1.68 -11.44 1.03
N LEU A 162 1.24 -11.07 2.22
CA LEU A 162 1.70 -11.70 3.45
C LEU A 162 1.22 -13.15 3.55
N PRO A 163 2.07 -14.10 4.01
CA PRO A 163 1.68 -15.50 4.14
C PRO A 163 0.44 -15.71 4.99
N GLY A 164 -0.57 -16.36 4.42
CA GLY A 164 -1.84 -16.69 5.08
C GLY A 164 -2.92 -15.60 5.01
N VAL A 165 -2.70 -14.52 4.26
CA VAL A 165 -3.73 -13.50 3.96
C VAL A 165 -4.61 -14.01 2.84
N ILE A 166 -4.05 -14.38 1.69
CA ILE A 166 -4.78 -15.05 0.61
C ILE A 166 -4.73 -16.57 0.85
N GLY A 167 -5.87 -17.24 0.65
CA GLY A 167 -6.03 -18.66 1.00
C GLY A 167 -5.35 -19.65 0.06
N SER A 168 -4.89 -19.23 -1.11
CA SER A 168 -4.20 -20.06 -2.10
C SER A 168 -2.95 -19.34 -2.58
N GLU A 169 -1.77 -19.91 -2.26
CA GLU A 169 -0.49 -19.41 -2.78
C GLU A 169 -0.43 -19.54 -4.31
N GLN A 170 -1.10 -20.55 -4.90
CA GLN A 170 -1.20 -20.72 -6.35
C GLN A 170 -1.94 -19.59 -7.06
N GLY A 171 -2.85 -18.88 -6.36
CA GLY A 171 -3.55 -17.72 -6.91
C GLY A 171 -2.66 -16.49 -7.07
N LEU A 172 -1.57 -16.40 -6.35
CA LEU A 172 -0.62 -15.29 -6.45
C LEU A 172 0.33 -15.44 -7.65
N ASP A 173 0.65 -16.68 -8.03
CA ASP A 173 1.58 -16.98 -9.13
C ASP A 173 0.98 -16.68 -10.53
N GLU A 174 -0.35 -16.59 -10.63
CA GLU A 174 -1.07 -16.32 -11.90
C GLU A 174 -1.59 -14.88 -11.99
N GLU A 175 -1.27 -14.02 -11.02
CA GLU A 175 -1.80 -12.64 -10.99
C GLU A 175 -1.07 -11.70 -11.96
N SER A 176 -1.76 -10.61 -12.32
CA SER A 176 -1.18 -9.53 -13.11
C SER A 176 0.13 -9.02 -12.52
N PHE A 177 1.10 -8.72 -13.39
CA PHE A 177 2.44 -8.23 -13.07
C PHE A 177 3.42 -9.26 -12.46
N GLU A 178 3.06 -10.57 -12.32
CA GLU A 178 4.03 -11.58 -11.90
C GLU A 178 5.18 -11.69 -12.92
N ASP A 179 4.95 -12.17 -14.10
CA ASP A 179 5.96 -12.26 -15.15
C ASP A 179 5.98 -11.02 -16.07
N GLY A 180 5.53 -9.85 -15.56
CA GLY A 180 5.41 -8.64 -16.37
C GLY A 180 4.21 -8.67 -17.34
N LEU A 181 3.29 -9.60 -17.17
CA LEU A 181 2.10 -9.76 -18.01
C LEU A 181 0.83 -9.43 -17.22
N LEU A 182 -0.23 -9.05 -17.92
CA LEU A 182 -1.56 -8.90 -17.35
C LEU A 182 -2.32 -10.23 -17.44
N GLU A 183 -3.19 -10.49 -16.47
CA GLU A 183 -4.09 -11.64 -16.51
C GLU A 183 -4.96 -11.65 -17.78
N TYR A 184 -5.35 -12.85 -18.18
CA TYR A 184 -6.31 -13.06 -19.25
C TYR A 184 -7.74 -12.68 -18.80
N PRO A 185 -8.64 -12.36 -19.76
CA PRO A 185 -10.04 -12.04 -19.44
C PRO A 185 -10.77 -13.19 -18.73
N GLN A 186 -11.37 -12.91 -17.58
CA GLN A 186 -12.10 -13.88 -16.78
C GLN A 186 -13.57 -14.00 -17.23
N TYR A 187 -14.12 -15.21 -17.18
CA TYR A 187 -15.50 -15.51 -17.53
C TYR A 187 -16.18 -16.33 -16.42
N THR A 188 -17.48 -16.05 -16.17
CA THR A 188 -18.29 -16.78 -15.18
C THR A 188 -19.72 -16.96 -15.68
N HIS A 189 -20.58 -17.54 -14.85
CA HIS A 189 -22.00 -17.71 -15.17
C HIS A 189 -22.76 -16.38 -15.29
N PRO A 190 -23.80 -16.36 -16.17
CA PRO A 190 -24.33 -17.44 -17.01
C PRO A 190 -23.49 -17.65 -18.29
N LYS A 191 -23.56 -18.86 -18.89
CA LYS A 191 -22.85 -19.21 -20.14
C LYS A 191 -23.15 -18.27 -21.31
N ILE A 192 -24.36 -17.76 -21.40
CA ILE A 192 -24.77 -16.75 -22.39
C ILE A 192 -25.35 -15.55 -21.62
N TRP A 193 -24.84 -14.38 -21.89
CA TRP A 193 -25.34 -13.12 -21.34
C TRP A 193 -25.54 -12.10 -22.45
N LYS A 194 -26.77 -11.64 -22.64
CA LYS A 194 -27.17 -10.69 -23.70
C LYS A 194 -26.65 -11.06 -25.11
N GLY A 195 -26.77 -12.33 -25.48
CA GLY A 195 -26.31 -12.86 -26.77
C GLY A 195 -24.81 -13.10 -26.91
N ARG A 196 -24.03 -12.84 -25.85
CA ARG A 196 -22.57 -13.07 -25.79
C ARG A 196 -22.29 -14.36 -25.03
N SER A 197 -21.64 -15.32 -25.68
CA SER A 197 -21.27 -16.60 -25.05
C SER A 197 -19.85 -16.56 -24.46
N VAL A 198 -19.65 -17.37 -23.43
CA VAL A 198 -18.30 -17.72 -22.96
C VAL A 198 -17.56 -18.44 -24.09
N PRO A 199 -16.25 -18.20 -24.31
CA PRO A 199 -15.46 -18.92 -25.31
C PRO A 199 -15.56 -20.44 -25.15
N GLU A 200 -15.78 -21.16 -26.26
CA GLU A 200 -16.00 -22.61 -26.22
C GLU A 200 -14.86 -23.40 -25.61
N VAL A 201 -13.61 -22.91 -25.78
CA VAL A 201 -12.42 -23.55 -25.19
C VAL A 201 -12.51 -23.65 -23.68
N LEU A 202 -13.07 -22.63 -23.01
CA LEU A 202 -13.25 -22.62 -21.53
C LEU A 202 -14.33 -23.58 -21.06
N LEU A 203 -15.24 -24.00 -21.98
CA LEU A 203 -16.31 -24.95 -21.71
C LEU A 203 -15.91 -26.39 -22.04
N SER A 204 -14.74 -26.60 -22.67
CA SER A 204 -14.32 -27.90 -23.19
C SER A 204 -13.83 -28.88 -22.12
N GLY A 205 -13.55 -28.42 -20.89
CA GLY A 205 -12.93 -29.23 -19.85
C GLY A 205 -11.49 -29.68 -20.14
N ASN A 206 -10.92 -29.24 -21.28
CA ASN A 206 -9.55 -29.58 -21.65
C ASN A 206 -8.56 -28.58 -21.06
N HIS A 207 -8.08 -28.86 -19.84
CA HIS A 207 -7.17 -27.98 -19.10
C HIS A 207 -5.93 -27.55 -19.89
N LYS A 208 -5.36 -28.43 -20.73
CA LYS A 208 -4.21 -28.08 -21.58
C LYS A 208 -4.55 -27.01 -22.62
N LYS A 209 -5.72 -27.15 -23.27
CA LYS A 209 -6.17 -26.14 -24.24
C LYS A 209 -6.56 -24.83 -23.56
N ILE A 210 -7.19 -24.92 -22.38
CA ILE A 210 -7.56 -23.73 -21.58
C ILE A 210 -6.30 -22.98 -21.19
N ALA A 211 -5.29 -23.65 -20.62
CA ALA A 211 -4.02 -23.02 -20.25
C ALA A 211 -3.30 -22.39 -21.46
N ALA A 212 -3.26 -23.07 -22.60
CA ALA A 212 -2.64 -22.53 -23.81
C ALA A 212 -3.34 -21.24 -24.30
N VAL A 213 -4.67 -21.19 -24.26
CA VAL A 213 -5.42 -19.99 -24.66
C VAL A 213 -5.29 -18.88 -23.63
N SER A 214 -5.30 -19.19 -22.34
CA SER A 214 -5.04 -18.23 -21.28
C SER A 214 -3.67 -17.58 -21.47
N TYR A 215 -2.63 -18.38 -21.72
CA TYR A 215 -1.27 -17.86 -21.97
C TYR A 215 -1.19 -16.98 -23.23
N THR A 216 -1.90 -17.33 -24.31
CA THR A 216 -1.90 -16.51 -25.55
C THR A 216 -2.68 -15.21 -25.42
N HIS A 217 -3.56 -15.07 -24.43
CA HIS A 217 -4.31 -13.85 -24.15
C HIS A 217 -3.67 -12.96 -23.06
N LEU A 218 -2.53 -13.38 -22.49
CA LEU A 218 -1.74 -12.50 -21.64
C LEU A 218 -1.25 -11.31 -22.46
N THR A 219 -1.45 -10.11 -21.95
CA THR A 219 -1.02 -8.88 -22.60
C THR A 219 0.05 -8.19 -21.78
N LEU A 220 0.97 -7.52 -22.45
CA LEU A 220 1.91 -6.64 -21.78
C LEU A 220 1.15 -5.44 -21.18
N PRO A 221 1.53 -4.95 -20.00
CA PRO A 221 1.00 -3.69 -19.50
C PRO A 221 1.24 -2.58 -20.51
N THR A 222 0.22 -1.77 -20.77
CA THR A 222 0.40 -0.57 -21.60
C THR A 222 1.30 0.38 -20.83
N THR A 223 2.57 0.49 -21.22
CA THR A 223 3.45 1.52 -20.69
C THR A 223 2.95 2.85 -21.22
N CYS A 224 2.31 3.65 -20.39
CA CYS A 224 2.15 5.07 -20.67
C CYS A 224 3.56 5.69 -20.64
N SER A 225 4.00 6.16 -21.79
CA SER A 225 5.24 6.95 -21.98
C SER A 225 5.09 8.29 -21.30
#